data_247f0fe1a3ee13987555f35cb3c0a846
#
_entry.id   247f0fe1a3ee13987555f35cb3c0a846
#
_cell.length_a   1.000
_cell.length_b   1.000
_cell.length_c   1.000
_cell.angle_alpha   90.00
_cell.angle_beta   90.00
_cell.angle_gamma   90.00
#
_symmetry.space_group_name_H-M   'P 1'
#
loop_
_entity.id
_entity.type
_entity.pdbx_description
1 polymer ?
#
loop_
_entity_poly.entity_id
_entity_poly.type
_entity_poly.pdbx_seq_one_letter_code
_entity_poly.pdbx_strand_id
1 'polypeptide(L)'
;MTDETKCEQIEILLVEDNPGDVRLTIEALKEGKVANRINVAIDGIEAMAFLHQEGRYENAPKPDLILLDLNLPKKNGREVLAEIKMDSNLKSIPVVILTSSEAEKDIVATYNLHANCYITKPVDFDQFINVVRSIEDFWFKLVKLPPRRESN
;
A
#
# COMPACT_ATOMS: atom_id res chain seq x y z
N MET A 1 -16.89 -23.05 2.29
CA MET A 1 -16.56 -22.87 2.07
C MET A 1 -15.32 -22.30 2.09
N THR A 2 -14.61 -22.48 1.70
CA THR A 2 -13.28 -22.10 1.61
C THR A 2 -13.06 -20.77 0.99
N ASP A 3 -13.97 -20.28 0.28
CA ASP A 3 -13.87 -18.99 -0.32
C ASP A 3 -13.78 -17.89 0.68
N GLU A 4 -14.22 -18.14 1.86
CA GLU A 4 -14.19 -17.15 2.91
C GLU A 4 -12.79 -16.72 3.23
N THR A 5 -11.83 -17.63 3.10
CA THR A 5 -10.46 -17.29 3.38
C THR A 5 -9.94 -16.25 2.40
N LYS A 6 -10.32 -16.37 1.14
CA LYS A 6 -9.88 -15.42 0.15
C LYS A 6 -10.45 -14.04 0.39
N CYS A 7 -11.69 -13.96 0.86
CA CYS A 7 -12.33 -12.69 1.08
C CYS A 7 -11.70 -11.92 2.21
N GLU A 8 -10.91 -12.62 3.03
CA GLU A 8 -10.32 -12.00 4.20
C GLU A 8 -8.90 -11.52 3.99
N GLN A 9 -8.35 -11.69 2.80
CA GLN A 9 -7.02 -11.20 2.53
C GLN A 9 -7.04 -9.70 2.30
N ILE A 10 -6.01 -9.05 2.80
CA ILE A 10 -5.82 -7.61 2.57
C ILE A 10 -5.13 -7.45 1.22
N GLU A 11 -5.69 -6.63 0.37
CA GLU A 11 -5.09 -6.36 -0.94
C GLU A 11 -4.22 -5.13 -0.82
N ILE A 12 -2.95 -5.27 -1.14
CA ILE A 12 -1.98 -4.18 -1.04
C ILE A 12 -1.38 -3.93 -2.41
N LEU A 13 -1.36 -2.67 -2.82
CA LEU A 13 -0.62 -2.27 -4.02
C LEU A 13 0.68 -1.64 -3.57
N LEU A 14 1.79 -2.23 -3.97
CA LEU A 14 3.13 -1.70 -3.68
C LEU A 14 3.65 -1.02 -4.93
N VAL A 15 3.88 0.28 -4.87
CA VAL A 15 4.39 1.04 -5.99
C VAL A 15 5.85 1.34 -5.72
N GLU A 16 6.75 0.60 -6.39
CA GLU A 16 8.17 0.63 -6.09
C GLU A 16 8.93 0.10 -7.29
N ASP A 17 9.93 0.84 -7.75
CA ASP A 17 10.69 0.42 -8.93
C ASP A 17 11.96 -0.36 -8.61
N ASN A 18 12.43 -0.31 -7.39
CA ASN A 18 13.68 -0.99 -7.01
C ASN A 18 13.40 -2.43 -6.63
N PRO A 19 13.92 -3.42 -7.38
CA PRO A 19 13.60 -4.82 -7.09
C PRO A 19 14.02 -5.27 -5.70
N GLY A 20 15.14 -4.75 -5.20
CA GLY A 20 15.59 -5.10 -3.86
C GLY A 20 14.62 -4.62 -2.79
N ASP A 21 14.14 -3.38 -2.94
CA ASP A 21 13.19 -2.84 -1.98
C ASP A 21 11.85 -3.56 -2.08
N VAL A 22 11.44 -3.95 -3.29
CA VAL A 22 10.23 -4.74 -3.46
C VAL A 22 10.33 -6.04 -2.68
N ARG A 23 11.46 -6.74 -2.84
CA ARG A 23 11.64 -8.01 -2.17
C ARG A 23 11.65 -7.86 -0.65
N LEU A 24 12.36 -6.85 -0.16
CA LEU A 24 12.44 -6.64 1.29
C LEU A 24 11.06 -6.33 1.87
N THR A 25 10.29 -5.53 1.16
CA THR A 25 8.96 -5.19 1.62
C THR A 25 8.05 -6.41 1.65
N ILE A 26 8.08 -7.21 0.59
CA ILE A 26 7.26 -8.40 0.53
C ILE A 26 7.64 -9.37 1.65
N GLU A 27 8.94 -9.56 1.87
CA GLU A 27 9.38 -10.47 2.92
C GLU A 27 8.98 -9.98 4.31
N ALA A 28 9.09 -8.68 4.54
CA ALA A 28 8.69 -8.12 5.82
C ALA A 28 7.21 -8.35 6.10
N LEU A 29 6.38 -8.18 5.10
CA LEU A 29 4.95 -8.33 5.30
C LEU A 29 4.53 -9.79 5.44
N LYS A 30 5.34 -10.71 4.94
CA LYS A 30 5.06 -12.13 5.12
C LYS A 30 5.35 -12.61 6.53
N GLU A 31 6.17 -11.90 7.27
CA GLU A 31 6.51 -12.32 8.62
C GLU A 31 5.33 -12.18 9.58
N GLY A 32 4.39 -11.35 9.23
CA GLY A 32 3.23 -11.16 10.09
C GLY A 32 2.21 -12.24 9.88
N LYS A 33 1.21 -12.27 10.74
CA LYS A 33 0.15 -13.27 10.64
C LYS A 33 -1.10 -12.76 9.96
N VAL A 34 -1.03 -11.54 9.43
CA VAL A 34 -2.15 -10.98 8.68
C VAL A 34 -2.07 -11.46 7.25
N ALA A 35 -3.13 -12.10 6.78
CA ALA A 35 -3.17 -12.57 5.41
C ALA A 35 -3.22 -11.38 4.46
N ASN A 36 -2.30 -11.34 3.51
CA ASN A 36 -2.25 -10.24 2.56
C ASN A 36 -1.82 -10.75 1.20
N ARG A 37 -2.20 -9.97 0.19
CA ARG A 37 -1.78 -10.21 -1.18
C ARG A 37 -1.17 -8.91 -1.68
N ILE A 38 0.04 -8.98 -2.23
CA ILE A 38 0.75 -7.81 -2.69
C ILE A 38 0.86 -7.84 -4.19
N ASN A 39 0.38 -6.79 -4.84
CA ASN A 39 0.59 -6.56 -6.26
C ASN A 39 1.58 -5.43 -6.40
N VAL A 40 2.46 -5.50 -7.37
CA VAL A 40 3.55 -4.54 -7.53
C VAL A 40 3.39 -3.77 -8.82
N ALA A 41 3.51 -2.44 -8.74
CA ALA A 41 3.61 -1.58 -9.90
C ALA A 41 4.98 -0.92 -9.85
N ILE A 42 5.70 -0.92 -10.97
CA ILE A 42 7.09 -0.49 -10.97
C ILE A 42 7.28 0.97 -11.35
N ASP A 43 6.22 1.66 -11.72
CA ASP A 43 6.29 3.10 -11.96
C ASP A 43 4.90 3.70 -11.77
N GLY A 44 4.87 5.04 -11.84
CA GLY A 44 3.61 5.73 -11.57
C GLY A 44 2.54 5.53 -12.62
N ILE A 45 2.95 5.34 -13.86
CA ILE A 45 1.98 5.10 -14.93
C ILE A 45 1.33 3.74 -14.75
N GLU A 46 2.12 2.74 -14.43
CA GLU A 46 1.60 1.41 -14.19
C GLU A 46 0.67 1.39 -12.97
N ALA A 47 1.06 2.14 -11.93
CA ALA A 47 0.24 2.21 -10.73
C ALA A 47 -1.14 2.77 -11.04
N MET A 48 -1.21 3.83 -11.83
CA MET A 48 -2.51 4.42 -12.16
C MET A 48 -3.33 3.52 -13.06
N ALA A 49 -2.68 2.81 -13.99
CA ALA A 49 -3.39 1.85 -14.82
C ALA A 49 -3.99 0.74 -13.96
N PHE A 50 -3.25 0.27 -12.98
CA PHE A 50 -3.74 -0.75 -12.05
C PHE A 50 -4.95 -0.23 -11.28
N LEU A 51 -4.84 0.97 -10.75
CA LEU A 51 -5.91 1.54 -9.93
C LEU A 51 -7.16 1.83 -10.74
N HIS A 52 -7.01 2.23 -12.00
CA HIS A 52 -8.15 2.49 -12.87
C HIS A 52 -8.60 1.24 -13.61
N GLN A 53 -7.93 0.12 -13.38
CA GLN A 53 -8.27 -1.17 -13.99
C GLN A 53 -8.29 -1.08 -15.51
N GLU A 54 -7.23 -0.52 -16.05
CA GLU A 54 -7.08 -0.30 -17.49
C GLU A 54 -6.13 -1.31 -18.12
N GLY A 55 -6.36 -1.60 -19.40
CA GLY A 55 -5.48 -2.47 -20.16
C GLY A 55 -5.36 -3.84 -19.54
N ARG A 56 -4.13 -4.30 -19.32
CA ARG A 56 -3.91 -5.61 -18.74
C ARG A 56 -4.38 -5.72 -17.31
N TYR A 57 -4.76 -4.60 -16.71
CA TYR A 57 -5.20 -4.57 -15.32
C TYR A 57 -6.73 -4.51 -15.20
N GLU A 58 -7.45 -4.81 -16.26
CA GLU A 58 -8.90 -4.68 -16.22
C GLU A 58 -9.56 -5.53 -15.14
N ASN A 59 -8.91 -6.63 -14.75
CA ASN A 59 -9.44 -7.50 -13.70
C ASN A 59 -8.69 -7.37 -12.40
N ALA A 60 -7.89 -6.32 -12.24
CA ALA A 60 -7.11 -6.14 -11.03
C ALA A 60 -8.01 -5.87 -9.83
N PRO A 61 -7.62 -6.37 -8.64
CA PRO A 61 -8.42 -6.10 -7.46
C PRO A 61 -8.23 -4.65 -7.02
N LYS A 62 -9.24 -4.12 -6.34
CA LYS A 62 -9.12 -2.80 -5.74
C LYS A 62 -8.31 -2.93 -4.46
N PRO A 63 -7.23 -2.17 -4.29
CA PRO A 63 -6.43 -2.32 -3.08
C PRO A 63 -7.13 -1.80 -1.85
N ASP A 64 -6.81 -2.40 -0.72
CA ASP A 64 -7.23 -1.89 0.58
C ASP A 64 -6.22 -0.89 1.12
N LEU A 65 -5.00 -0.93 0.61
CA LEU A 65 -3.91 -0.09 1.08
C LEU A 65 -2.90 0.08 -0.05
N ILE A 66 -2.35 1.28 -0.18
CA ILE A 66 -1.31 1.55 -1.16
C ILE A 66 -0.03 1.92 -0.41
N LEU A 67 1.07 1.21 -0.73
CA LEU A 67 2.40 1.57 -0.26
C LEU A 67 3.10 2.23 -1.43
N LEU A 68 3.48 3.50 -1.30
CA LEU A 68 3.90 4.31 -2.42
C LEU A 68 5.27 4.92 -2.19
N ASP A 69 6.24 4.54 -3.03
CA ASP A 69 7.54 5.18 -3.05
C ASP A 69 7.41 6.51 -3.76
N LEU A 70 8.03 7.54 -3.22
CA LEU A 70 7.99 8.86 -3.85
C LEU A 70 8.90 8.96 -5.07
N ASN A 71 10.00 8.21 -5.09
CA ASN A 71 10.99 8.32 -6.16
C ASN A 71 10.76 7.28 -7.22
N LEU A 72 9.82 7.55 -8.11
CA LEU A 72 9.45 6.62 -9.18
C LEU A 72 9.85 7.19 -10.53
N PRO A 73 10.18 6.32 -11.51
CA PRO A 73 10.38 6.78 -12.87
C PRO A 73 9.06 7.11 -13.53
N LYS A 74 9.14 7.83 -14.62
CA LYS A 74 8.01 8.22 -15.47
C LYS A 74 7.08 9.18 -14.74
N LYS A 75 6.15 8.67 -13.94
CA LYS A 75 5.25 9.51 -13.16
C LYS A 75 5.65 9.33 -11.70
N ASN A 76 6.11 10.41 -11.06
CA ASN A 76 6.66 10.26 -9.71
C ASN A 76 5.58 10.06 -8.66
N GLY A 77 6.02 9.67 -7.46
CA GLY A 77 5.08 9.31 -6.40
C GLY A 77 4.18 10.44 -5.94
N ARG A 78 4.68 11.67 -5.97
CA ARG A 78 3.84 12.80 -5.57
C ARG A 78 2.71 13.02 -6.56
N GLU A 79 2.99 12.85 -7.85
CA GLU A 79 1.95 12.96 -8.87
C GLU A 79 0.91 11.87 -8.71
N VAL A 80 1.37 10.65 -8.42
CA VAL A 80 0.46 9.53 -8.19
C VAL A 80 -0.43 9.81 -6.99
N LEU A 81 0.16 10.28 -5.89
CA LEU A 81 -0.61 10.57 -4.67
C LEU A 81 -1.65 11.65 -4.93
N ALA A 82 -1.25 12.73 -5.61
CA ALA A 82 -2.20 13.80 -5.90
C ALA A 82 -3.37 13.29 -6.74
N GLU A 83 -3.06 12.47 -7.73
CA GLU A 83 -4.08 11.94 -8.61
C GLU A 83 -5.05 11.03 -7.85
N ILE A 84 -4.51 10.20 -6.96
CA ILE A 84 -5.36 9.32 -6.13
C ILE A 84 -6.30 10.15 -5.26
N LYS A 85 -5.76 11.19 -4.63
CA LYS A 85 -6.56 11.97 -3.70
C LYS A 85 -7.61 12.84 -4.38
N MET A 86 -7.45 13.09 -5.67
CA MET A 86 -8.43 13.85 -6.43
C MET A 86 -9.48 12.97 -7.11
N ASP A 87 -9.30 11.67 -7.07
CA ASP A 87 -10.21 10.75 -7.75
C ASP A 87 -11.26 10.26 -6.75
N SER A 88 -12.54 10.49 -7.07
CA SER A 88 -13.62 10.16 -6.15
C SER A 88 -13.71 8.66 -5.84
N ASN A 89 -13.20 7.82 -6.72
CA ASN A 89 -13.23 6.37 -6.50
C ASN A 89 -12.00 5.85 -5.77
N LEU A 90 -10.93 6.63 -5.73
CA LEU A 90 -9.67 6.18 -5.16
C LEU A 90 -9.29 6.89 -3.87
N LYS A 91 -9.83 8.08 -3.64
CA LYS A 91 -9.34 8.93 -2.55
C LYS A 91 -9.54 8.32 -1.15
N SER A 92 -10.45 7.36 -1.03
CA SER A 92 -10.67 6.74 0.27
C SER A 92 -9.68 5.63 0.58
N ILE A 93 -8.88 5.21 -0.41
CA ILE A 93 -7.89 4.17 -0.17
C ILE A 93 -6.72 4.78 0.62
N PRO A 94 -6.37 4.22 1.77
CA PRO A 94 -5.24 4.76 2.54
C PRO A 94 -3.94 4.62 1.77
N VAL A 95 -3.12 5.66 1.82
CA VAL A 95 -1.81 5.66 1.16
C VAL A 95 -0.74 5.87 2.21
N VAL A 96 0.22 4.96 2.24
CA VAL A 96 1.38 5.05 3.11
C VAL A 96 2.60 5.35 2.23
N ILE A 97 3.30 6.41 2.55
CA ILE A 97 4.47 6.82 1.78
C ILE A 97 5.70 6.08 2.28
N LEU A 98 6.45 5.50 1.36
CA LEU A 98 7.74 4.89 1.67
C LEU A 98 8.81 5.92 1.39
N THR A 99 9.59 6.26 2.41
CA THR A 99 10.63 7.29 2.28
C THR A 99 11.98 6.69 2.60
N SER A 100 13.03 7.26 2.02
CA SER A 100 14.38 6.86 2.37
C SER A 100 15.00 7.81 3.38
N SER A 101 14.34 8.94 3.71
CA SER A 101 14.90 9.89 4.66
C SER A 101 13.82 10.79 5.24
N GLU A 102 14.15 11.44 6.36
CA GLU A 102 13.27 12.43 6.96
C GLU A 102 13.04 13.62 6.03
N ALA A 103 14.03 13.92 5.19
CA ALA A 103 13.89 15.04 4.28
C ALA A 103 12.72 14.82 3.31
N GLU A 104 12.54 13.57 2.87
CA GLU A 104 11.40 13.28 2.00
C GLU A 104 10.07 13.45 2.71
N LYS A 105 10.01 13.08 3.98
CA LYS A 105 8.80 13.28 4.76
C LYS A 105 8.45 14.76 4.85
N ASP A 106 9.46 15.59 5.07
CA ASP A 106 9.25 17.03 5.18
C ASP A 106 8.73 17.59 3.86
N ILE A 107 9.26 17.10 2.74
CA ILE A 107 8.80 17.57 1.45
C ILE A 107 7.33 17.23 1.25
N VAL A 108 6.93 16.02 1.58
CA VAL A 108 5.53 15.61 1.42
C VAL A 108 4.64 16.46 2.30
N ALA A 109 5.05 16.71 3.55
CA ALA A 109 4.26 17.52 4.46
C ALA A 109 4.14 18.95 3.95
N THR A 110 5.23 19.48 3.39
CA THR A 110 5.24 20.84 2.86
C THR A 110 4.23 21.01 1.73
N TYR A 111 4.11 20.00 0.88
CA TYR A 111 3.17 20.07 -0.24
C TYR A 111 1.76 19.63 0.14
N ASN A 112 1.55 19.26 1.39
CA ASN A 112 0.21 18.92 1.89
C ASN A 112 -0.49 17.90 1.00
N LEU A 113 0.20 16.80 0.78
CA LEU A 113 -0.30 15.78 -0.14
C LEU A 113 -1.26 14.79 0.50
N HIS A 114 -1.59 14.99 1.77
CA HIS A 114 -2.62 14.18 2.45
C HIS A 114 -2.33 12.68 2.49
N ALA A 115 -1.05 12.32 2.61
CA ALA A 115 -0.73 10.92 2.86
C ALA A 115 -1.17 10.56 4.27
N ASN A 116 -1.59 9.34 4.46
CA ASN A 116 -2.03 8.88 5.76
C ASN A 116 -0.86 8.72 6.73
N CYS A 117 0.23 8.12 6.26
CA CYS A 117 1.37 7.83 7.12
C CYS A 117 2.62 7.67 6.29
N TYR A 118 3.73 7.49 6.98
CA TYR A 118 5.04 7.31 6.35
C TYR A 118 5.74 6.13 6.98
N ILE A 119 6.49 5.39 6.15
CA ILE A 119 7.38 4.34 6.63
C ILE A 119 8.75 4.61 6.04
N THR A 120 9.78 4.60 6.89
CA THR A 120 11.14 4.78 6.43
C THR A 120 11.68 3.43 5.95
N LYS A 121 12.25 3.41 4.76
CA LYS A 121 12.83 2.17 4.25
C LYS A 121 14.09 1.79 5.01
N PRO A 122 14.37 0.52 5.19
CA PRO A 122 13.59 -0.64 4.72
C PRO A 122 12.35 -0.88 5.56
N VAL A 123 11.31 -1.36 4.89
CA VAL A 123 10.05 -1.66 5.58
C VAL A 123 10.24 -2.90 6.45
N ASP A 124 9.75 -2.84 7.68
CA ASP A 124 9.67 -4.03 8.49
C ASP A 124 8.25 -4.18 9.02
N PHE A 125 7.93 -5.35 9.54
CA PHE A 125 6.55 -5.63 9.91
C PHE A 125 6.10 -4.77 11.09
N ASP A 126 6.99 -4.50 12.04
CA ASP A 126 6.62 -3.69 13.20
C ASP A 126 6.26 -2.27 12.79
N GLN A 127 7.03 -1.67 11.89
CA GLN A 127 6.68 -0.36 11.37
C GLN A 127 5.33 -0.40 10.65
N PHE A 128 5.14 -1.44 9.85
CA PHE A 128 3.91 -1.58 9.10
C PHE A 128 2.70 -1.63 10.04
N ILE A 129 2.77 -2.44 11.07
CA ILE A 129 1.66 -2.59 12.00
C ILE A 129 1.41 -1.29 12.76
N ASN A 130 2.47 -0.60 13.17
CA ASN A 130 2.30 0.67 13.87
C ASN A 130 1.59 1.70 13.00
N VAL A 131 1.93 1.71 11.72
CA VAL A 131 1.31 2.65 10.79
C VAL A 131 -0.15 2.31 10.57
N VAL A 132 -0.48 1.04 10.33
CA VAL A 132 -1.86 0.70 10.04
C VAL A 132 -2.77 0.91 11.24
N ARG A 133 -2.23 0.86 12.46
CA ARG A 133 -3.04 1.17 13.63
C ARG A 133 -3.52 2.62 13.63
N SER A 134 -2.77 3.50 12.98
CA SER A 134 -3.14 4.90 12.93
C SER A 134 -4.16 5.18 11.84
N ILE A 135 -4.44 4.20 10.99
CA ILE A 135 -5.45 4.32 9.94
C ILE A 135 -6.66 3.58 10.46
N GLU A 136 -7.56 4.34 11.07
CA GLU A 136 -8.65 3.76 11.85
C GLU A 136 -9.45 2.70 11.12
N ASP A 137 -9.92 3.02 9.92
CA ASP A 137 -10.77 2.09 9.19
C ASP A 137 -10.01 0.83 8.80
N PHE A 138 -8.76 0.98 8.42
CA PHE A 138 -7.97 -0.15 7.99
C PHE A 138 -7.65 -1.06 9.17
N TRP A 139 -7.30 -0.47 10.31
CA TRP A 139 -7.00 -1.26 11.50
C TRP A 139 -8.24 -2.03 11.95
N PHE A 140 -9.39 -1.37 11.89
CA PHE A 140 -10.63 -2.03 12.26
C PHE A 140 -10.88 -3.24 11.37
N LYS A 141 -10.60 -3.10 10.08
CA LYS A 141 -10.73 -4.20 9.15
C LYS A 141 -9.79 -5.34 9.52
N LEU A 142 -8.54 -5.03 9.86
CA LEU A 142 -7.59 -6.05 10.27
C LEU A 142 -8.07 -6.81 11.50
N VAL A 143 -8.59 -6.09 12.47
CA VAL A 143 -9.03 -6.71 13.71
C VAL A 143 -10.20 -7.65 13.48
N LYS A 144 -11.01 -7.36 12.48
CA LYS A 144 -12.16 -8.19 12.19
C LYS A 144 -11.83 -9.46 11.45
N LEU A 145 -10.65 -9.55 10.86
CA LEU A 145 -10.29 -10.77 10.16
C LEU A 145 -10.08 -11.88 11.17
N PRO A 146 -10.71 -13.03 10.96
CA PRO A 146 -10.54 -14.11 11.92
C PRO A 146 -9.12 -14.64 11.89
N PRO A 147 -8.66 -15.08 13.02
CA PRO A 147 -7.35 -15.71 13.08
C PRO A 147 -7.35 -16.95 12.26
N ARG A 148 -6.51 -16.99 11.37
CA ARG A 148 -6.57 -18.09 10.55
C ARG A 148 -6.10 -19.20 11.13
N ARG A 149 -5.68 -19.15 11.85
CA ARG A 149 -5.38 -20.08 12.40
C ARG A 149 -5.69 -20.58 13.40
N GLU A 150 -6.03 -20.34 13.80
CA GLU A 150 -6.42 -20.65 14.75
C GLU A 150 -7.15 -21.35 14.85
N SER A 151 -7.39 -21.60 14.38
CA SER A 151 -8.15 -22.12 14.54
C SER A 151 -8.17 -23.03 14.61
N ASN A 152 -7.90 -23.06 14.69
CA ASN A 152 -7.98 -23.71 14.92
C ASN A 152 -7.99 -24.25 15.03
#